data_9bc54d5fa13cbca886b8348b9847b608
#
_entry.id   9bc54d5fa13cbca886b8348b9847b608
#
_cell.length_a   1.000
_cell.length_b   1.000
_cell.length_c   1.000
_cell.angle_alpha   90.00
_cell.angle_beta   90.00
_cell.angle_gamma   90.00
#
_symmetry.space_group_name_H-M   'P 1'
#
loop_
_entity.id
_entity.type
_entity.pdbx_description
1 polymer ?
#
loop_
_entity_poly.entity_id
_entity_poly.type
_entity_poly.pdbx_seq_one_letter_code
_entity_poly.pdbx_strand_id
1 'polypeptide(L)'
;MAHPITITDANFTSEVLDSDVPVLIDFWATWCTPCKMIAPIVEDLTSEYEGRVKVGKVDVDANPVTPGMFGIMSIPTLMVFQGGKAADRIVGYQPKPALKARLDAVLATAR
;
A
#
# COMPACT_ATOMS: atom_id res chain seq x y z
N MET A 1 -12.01 -13.03 -7.21
CA MET A 1 -11.63 -12.08 -6.16
C MET A 1 -10.26 -11.49 -6.46
N ALA A 2 -10.13 -10.19 -6.27
CA ALA A 2 -8.85 -9.53 -6.46
C ALA A 2 -7.96 -9.75 -5.25
N HIS A 3 -6.65 -9.85 -5.50
CA HIS A 3 -5.63 -9.95 -4.46
C HIS A 3 -4.59 -8.84 -4.66
N PRO A 4 -3.92 -8.40 -3.58
CA PRO A 4 -2.82 -7.45 -3.74
C PRO A 4 -1.74 -8.04 -4.65
N ILE A 5 -1.15 -7.19 -5.47
CA ILE A 5 -0.04 -7.64 -6.33
C ILE A 5 1.27 -7.60 -5.54
N THR A 6 2.20 -8.47 -5.92
CA THR A 6 3.51 -8.49 -5.32
C THR A 6 4.37 -7.38 -5.93
N ILE A 7 4.78 -6.44 -5.10
CA ILE A 7 5.66 -5.35 -5.50
C ILE A 7 7.05 -5.63 -5.00
N THR A 8 8.03 -5.50 -5.89
CA THR A 8 9.44 -5.74 -5.60
C THR A 8 10.25 -4.49 -5.88
N ASP A 9 11.52 -4.49 -5.44
CA ASP A 9 12.42 -3.39 -5.81
C ASP A 9 12.54 -3.26 -7.33
N ALA A 10 12.42 -4.38 -8.06
CA ALA A 10 12.55 -4.37 -9.52
C ALA A 10 11.33 -3.79 -10.23
N ASN A 11 10.11 -3.99 -9.70
CA ASN A 11 8.90 -3.55 -10.40
C ASN A 11 8.22 -2.32 -9.78
N PHE A 12 8.81 -1.75 -8.71
CA PHE A 12 8.16 -0.63 -8.01
C PHE A 12 7.90 0.55 -8.94
N THR A 13 8.88 0.96 -9.73
CA THR A 13 8.71 2.09 -10.63
C THR A 13 7.59 1.84 -11.63
N SER A 14 7.62 0.71 -12.32
CA SER A 14 6.62 0.43 -13.37
C SER A 14 5.22 0.22 -12.80
N GLU A 15 5.09 -0.45 -11.65
CA GLU A 15 3.78 -0.78 -11.09
C GLU A 15 3.20 0.35 -10.24
N VAL A 16 4.03 1.16 -9.60
CA VAL A 16 3.58 2.15 -8.63
C VAL A 16 3.75 3.57 -9.15
N LEU A 17 4.99 3.95 -9.46
CA LEU A 17 5.26 5.34 -9.86
C LEU A 17 4.67 5.69 -11.21
N ASP A 18 4.64 4.73 -12.13
CA ASP A 18 4.11 4.92 -13.49
C ASP A 18 2.62 4.55 -13.60
N SER A 19 1.96 4.24 -12.49
CA SER A 19 0.56 3.80 -12.51
C SER A 19 -0.38 4.93 -12.91
N ASP A 20 -1.36 4.61 -13.75
CA ASP A 20 -2.42 5.53 -14.17
C ASP A 20 -3.49 5.74 -13.10
N VAL A 21 -3.54 4.87 -12.09
CA VAL A 21 -4.50 4.95 -11.00
C VAL A 21 -3.75 5.06 -9.67
N PRO A 22 -4.38 5.58 -8.61
CA PRO A 22 -3.75 5.57 -7.29
C PRO A 22 -3.38 4.16 -6.84
N VAL A 23 -2.30 4.06 -6.07
CA VAL A 23 -1.78 2.76 -5.60
C VAL A 23 -1.66 2.78 -4.09
N LEU A 24 -2.23 1.76 -3.45
CA LEU A 24 -2.07 1.53 -2.01
C LEU A 24 -0.98 0.47 -1.84
N ILE A 25 0.05 0.79 -1.07
CA ILE A 25 1.16 -0.13 -0.81
C ILE A 25 1.19 -0.49 0.66
N ASP A 26 1.26 -1.80 0.95
CA ASP A 26 1.41 -2.36 2.29
C ASP A 26 2.85 -2.85 2.46
N PHE A 27 3.64 -2.14 3.28
CA PHE A 27 4.99 -2.58 3.66
C PHE A 27 4.87 -3.52 4.84
N TRP A 28 5.33 -4.75 4.69
CA TRP A 28 5.11 -5.83 5.66
C TRP A 28 6.31 -6.76 5.75
N ALA A 29 6.29 -7.67 6.74
CA ALA A 29 7.27 -8.75 6.86
C ALA A 29 6.59 -9.98 7.43
N THR A 30 7.16 -11.15 7.17
CA THR A 30 6.58 -12.44 7.57
C THR A 30 6.52 -12.61 9.10
N TRP A 31 7.43 -11.98 9.82
CA TRP A 31 7.52 -12.08 11.29
C TRP A 31 6.69 -11.04 12.04
N CYS A 32 6.02 -10.16 11.33
CA CYS A 32 5.35 -9.00 11.91
C CYS A 32 3.90 -9.34 12.25
N THR A 33 3.57 -9.46 13.53
CA THR A 33 2.21 -9.78 13.97
C THR A 33 1.17 -8.72 13.58
N PRO A 34 1.41 -7.41 13.78
CA PRO A 34 0.44 -6.41 13.33
C PRO A 34 0.23 -6.43 11.82
N CYS A 35 1.26 -6.79 11.04
CA CYS A 35 1.12 -6.95 9.59
C CYS A 35 0.13 -8.04 9.25
N LYS A 36 0.16 -9.15 10.01
CA LYS A 36 -0.78 -10.26 9.82
C LYS A 36 -2.21 -9.86 10.18
N MET A 37 -2.36 -8.96 11.14
CA MET A 37 -3.68 -8.46 11.55
C MET A 37 -4.29 -7.54 10.48
N ILE A 38 -3.47 -6.77 9.78
CA ILE A 38 -3.96 -5.84 8.76
C ILE A 38 -4.15 -6.54 7.40
N ALA A 39 -3.51 -7.69 7.18
CA ALA A 39 -3.55 -8.38 5.89
C ALA A 39 -4.97 -8.66 5.38
N PRO A 40 -5.91 -9.18 6.20
CA PRO A 40 -7.28 -9.39 5.73
C PRO A 40 -7.96 -8.08 5.30
N ILE A 41 -7.65 -6.98 5.98
CA ILE A 41 -8.20 -5.67 5.64
C ILE A 41 -7.67 -5.23 4.28
N VAL A 42 -6.38 -5.42 4.03
CA VAL A 42 -5.76 -5.08 2.74
C VAL A 42 -6.38 -5.92 1.61
N GLU A 43 -6.65 -7.21 1.87
CA GLU A 43 -7.38 -8.07 0.92
C GLU A 43 -8.76 -7.51 0.60
N ASP A 44 -9.51 -7.12 1.64
CA ASP A 44 -10.84 -6.54 1.47
C ASP A 44 -10.79 -5.27 0.64
N LEU A 45 -9.82 -4.39 0.94
CA LEU A 45 -9.66 -3.13 0.20
C LEU A 45 -9.33 -3.40 -1.27
N THR A 46 -8.54 -4.43 -1.55
CA THR A 46 -8.21 -4.79 -2.92
C THR A 46 -9.47 -5.08 -3.72
N SER A 47 -10.40 -5.84 -3.15
CA SER A 47 -11.65 -6.17 -3.81
C SER A 47 -12.59 -4.97 -3.89
N GLU A 48 -12.72 -4.20 -2.81
CA GLU A 48 -13.67 -3.08 -2.76
C GLU A 48 -13.28 -1.93 -3.69
N TYR A 49 -11.98 -1.72 -3.92
CA TYR A 49 -11.49 -0.62 -4.75
C TYR A 49 -11.02 -1.08 -6.12
N GLU A 50 -11.31 -2.31 -6.49
CA GLU A 50 -10.93 -2.87 -7.79
C GLU A 50 -11.38 -1.96 -8.92
N GLY A 51 -10.48 -1.67 -9.86
CA GLY A 51 -10.75 -0.76 -10.97
C GLY A 51 -10.52 0.71 -10.65
N ARG A 52 -10.40 1.07 -9.36
CA ARG A 52 -10.16 2.47 -8.94
C ARG A 52 -8.81 2.66 -8.27
N VAL A 53 -8.34 1.65 -7.56
CA VAL A 53 -7.06 1.67 -6.82
C VAL A 53 -6.35 0.36 -7.06
N LYS A 54 -5.07 0.45 -7.38
CA LYS A 54 -4.20 -0.73 -7.43
C LYS A 54 -3.67 -0.96 -6.02
N VAL A 55 -3.67 -2.21 -5.55
CA VAL A 55 -3.16 -2.54 -4.22
C VAL A 55 -1.99 -3.49 -4.36
N GLY A 56 -0.88 -3.15 -3.71
CA GLY A 56 0.33 -3.95 -3.74
C GLY A 56 0.92 -4.14 -2.37
N LYS A 57 1.76 -5.18 -2.23
CA LYS A 57 2.45 -5.51 -0.99
C LYS A 57 3.95 -5.60 -1.25
N VAL A 58 4.74 -5.01 -0.35
CA VAL A 58 6.19 -5.05 -0.39
C VAL A 58 6.69 -5.77 0.87
N ASP A 59 7.32 -6.93 0.69
CA ASP A 59 8.03 -7.63 1.76
C ASP A 59 9.35 -6.89 1.99
N VAL A 60 9.48 -6.21 3.12
CA VAL A 60 10.64 -5.34 3.38
C VAL A 60 11.94 -6.12 3.55
N ASP A 61 11.87 -7.40 3.93
CA ASP A 61 13.08 -8.22 4.06
C ASP A 61 13.61 -8.65 2.70
N ALA A 62 12.71 -8.99 1.78
CA ALA A 62 13.09 -9.40 0.43
C ALA A 62 13.39 -8.20 -0.46
N ASN A 63 12.88 -7.02 -0.13
CA ASN A 63 12.97 -5.82 -0.98
C ASN A 63 13.34 -4.61 -0.12
N PRO A 64 14.63 -4.51 0.28
CA PRO A 64 15.05 -3.45 1.20
C PRO A 64 15.21 -2.07 0.58
N VAL A 65 15.36 -1.98 -0.74
CA VAL A 65 15.62 -0.70 -1.41
C VAL A 65 14.39 0.21 -1.35
N THR A 66 13.23 -0.30 -1.71
CA THR A 66 12.01 0.49 -1.75
C THR A 66 11.63 1.07 -0.39
N PRO A 67 11.55 0.28 0.70
CA PRO A 67 11.27 0.89 2.00
C PRO A 67 12.35 1.89 2.44
N GLY A 68 13.61 1.66 2.06
CA GLY A 68 14.68 2.61 2.34
C GLY A 68 14.48 3.95 1.66
N MET A 69 13.96 3.94 0.43
CA MET A 69 13.68 5.16 -0.32
C MET A 69 12.66 6.07 0.38
N PHE A 70 11.72 5.48 1.10
CA PHE A 70 10.64 6.22 1.75
C PHE A 70 10.82 6.32 3.26
N GLY A 71 11.97 5.91 3.79
CA GLY A 71 12.25 6.02 5.21
C GLY A 71 11.31 5.21 6.08
N ILE A 72 10.94 4.00 5.64
CA ILE A 72 10.05 3.13 6.40
C ILE A 72 10.81 2.61 7.62
N MET A 73 10.40 3.05 8.81
CA MET A 73 11.08 2.72 10.07
C MET A 73 10.32 1.66 10.87
N SER A 74 9.05 1.48 10.61
CA SER A 74 8.21 0.50 11.32
C SER A 74 7.20 -0.08 10.36
N ILE A 75 6.72 -1.29 10.68
CA ILE A 75 5.72 -2.00 9.88
C ILE A 75 4.59 -2.50 10.77
N PRO A 76 3.36 -2.61 10.25
CA PRO A 76 3.00 -2.26 8.88
C PRO A 76 3.01 -0.75 8.67
N THR A 77 3.36 -0.33 7.48
CA THR A 77 3.14 1.05 7.02
C THR A 77 2.42 0.95 5.69
N LEU A 78 1.30 1.65 5.57
CA LEU A 78 0.60 1.77 4.31
C LEU A 78 0.90 3.12 3.70
N MET A 79 1.12 3.15 2.40
CA MET A 79 1.30 4.40 1.67
C MET A 79 0.35 4.43 0.49
N VAL A 80 -0.16 5.61 0.19
CA VAL A 80 -0.96 5.82 -1.02
C VAL A 80 -0.14 6.68 -1.96
N PHE A 81 0.02 6.20 -3.19
CA PHE A 81 0.71 6.94 -4.25
C PHE A 81 -0.31 7.40 -5.29
N GLN A 82 -0.12 8.60 -5.79
CA GLN A 82 -0.98 9.16 -6.82
C GLN A 82 -0.14 10.03 -7.75
N GLY A 83 -0.17 9.73 -9.04
CA GLY A 83 0.61 10.47 -10.01
C GLY A 83 2.11 10.38 -9.77
N GLY A 84 2.59 9.25 -9.28
CA GLY A 84 3.99 9.01 -9.00
C GLY A 84 4.51 9.64 -7.70
N LYS A 85 3.60 10.15 -6.85
CA LYS A 85 3.98 10.83 -5.60
C LYS A 85 3.29 10.21 -4.40
N ALA A 86 3.96 10.21 -3.26
CA ALA A 86 3.36 9.78 -2.01
C ALA A 86 2.31 10.80 -1.57
N ALA A 87 1.05 10.38 -1.54
CA ALA A 87 -0.07 11.24 -1.15
C ALA A 87 -0.44 11.08 0.32
N ASP A 88 -0.24 9.90 0.91
CA ASP A 88 -0.52 9.65 2.33
C ASP A 88 0.35 8.53 2.85
N ARG A 89 0.54 8.52 4.17
CA ARG A 89 1.30 7.49 4.88
C ARG A 89 0.59 7.19 6.20
N ILE A 90 0.35 5.90 6.45
CA ILE A 90 -0.34 5.44 7.66
C ILE A 90 0.58 4.43 8.34
N VAL A 91 1.08 4.77 9.53
CA VAL A 91 2.00 3.94 10.27
C VAL A 91 1.25 3.12 11.31
N GLY A 92 1.47 1.81 11.30
CA GLY A 92 0.87 0.89 12.27
C GLY A 92 -0.49 0.39 11.86
N TYR A 93 -1.04 -0.50 12.70
CA TYR A 93 -2.36 -1.07 12.47
C TYR A 93 -3.45 -0.01 12.62
N GLN A 94 -4.40 -0.01 11.69
CA GLN A 94 -5.62 0.79 11.80
C GLN A 94 -6.79 -0.09 11.36
N PRO A 95 -7.99 0.11 11.95
CA PRO A 95 -9.17 -0.64 11.50
C PRO A 95 -9.61 -0.20 10.11
N LYS A 96 -10.32 -1.08 9.43
CA LYS A 96 -10.74 -0.88 8.04
C LYS A 96 -11.44 0.47 7.79
N PRO A 97 -12.40 0.92 8.62
CA PRO A 97 -13.06 2.22 8.36
C PRO A 97 -12.09 3.39 8.34
N ALA A 98 -11.05 3.37 9.21
CA ALA A 98 -10.06 4.43 9.23
C ALA A 98 -9.21 4.43 7.96
N LEU A 99 -8.83 3.24 7.48
CA LEU A 99 -8.07 3.11 6.24
C LEU A 99 -8.90 3.56 5.04
N LYS A 100 -10.17 3.18 4.99
CA LYS A 100 -11.07 3.61 3.90
C LYS A 100 -11.21 5.12 3.87
N ALA A 101 -11.36 5.77 5.03
CA ALA A 101 -11.48 7.21 5.11
C ALA A 101 -10.24 7.91 4.52
N ARG A 102 -9.04 7.40 4.85
CA ARG A 102 -7.79 7.95 4.34
C ARG A 102 -7.67 7.76 2.82
N LEU A 103 -8.00 6.56 2.36
CA LEU A 103 -7.94 6.24 0.93
C LEU A 103 -8.96 7.08 0.14
N ASP A 104 -10.19 7.18 0.64
CA ASP A 104 -11.23 7.97 0.00
C ASP A 104 -10.86 9.46 -0.06
N ALA A 105 -10.16 9.96 0.96
CA ALA A 105 -9.69 11.35 0.96
C ALA A 105 -8.68 11.60 -0.17
N VAL A 106 -7.79 10.66 -0.42
CA VAL A 106 -6.84 10.78 -1.55
C VAL A 106 -7.59 10.74 -2.87
N LEU A 107 -8.54 9.80 -3.02
CA LEU A 107 -9.33 9.67 -4.24
C LEU A 107 -10.15 10.95 -4.53
N ALA A 108 -10.62 11.62 -3.50
CA ALA A 108 -11.40 12.85 -3.65
C ALA A 108 -10.57 14.00 -4.24
N THR A 109 -9.24 13.95 -4.10
CA THR A 109 -8.34 14.97 -4.67
C THR A 109 -7.80 14.58 -6.04
N ALA A 110 -8.18 13.40 -6.58
CA ALA A 110 -7.70 12.91 -7.86
C ALA A 110 -8.22 13.78 -9.01
N ARG A 111 -7.38 13.95 -10.04
CA ARG A 111 -7.71 14.69 -11.26
C ARG A 111 -7.77 13.76 -12.45
#